data_a1b0a4506dde4af46925bc6e5e5ae1de
#
_entry.id   a1b0a4506dde4af46925bc6e5e5ae1de
#
_cell.length_a   1.000
_cell.length_b   1.000
_cell.length_c   1.000
_cell.angle_alpha   90.00
_cell.angle_beta   90.00
_cell.angle_gamma   90.00
#
_symmetry.space_group_name_H-M   'P 1'
#
loop_
_entity.id
_entity.type
_entity.pdbx_description
1 polymer ?
#
loop_
_entity_poly.entity_id
_entity_poly.type
_entity_poly.pdbx_seq_one_letter_code
_entity_poly.pdbx_strand_id
1 'polypeptide(L)'
;PLHEKAVARLKESVERRGGHPTAGISTIRPLFEALSENGLHDLACRMMALRTPPSFGYMIEHGGTTIWERWDGNIEGRGFGHPKMNSFNHPALASVAAWIWRHVAGIQADEKHLGFKHFFITPQLGGGLTWMQASYDSVRGRIECAYEIKDSELNLRPCCQPLPFLRVSLASTSPEALTES
;
A
#
# COMPACT_ATOMS: atom_id res chain seq x y z
N PRO A 1 6.13 -26.61 0.75
CA PRO A 1 5.24 -26.51 1.92
C PRO A 1 3.93 -25.79 1.56
N LEU A 2 2.93 -25.83 2.44
CA LEU A 2 1.60 -25.27 2.16
C LEU A 2 1.65 -23.74 1.94
N HIS A 3 2.48 -23.04 2.69
CA HIS A 3 2.66 -21.60 2.60
C HIS A 3 3.10 -21.16 1.19
N GLU A 4 4.14 -21.72 0.63
CA GLU A 4 4.64 -21.39 -0.72
C GLU A 4 3.57 -21.61 -1.79
N LYS A 5 2.82 -22.73 -1.67
CA LYS A 5 1.69 -22.99 -2.57
C LYS A 5 0.60 -21.93 -2.44
N ALA A 6 0.30 -21.47 -1.24
CA ALA A 6 -0.69 -20.43 -1.00
C ALA A 6 -0.24 -19.10 -1.63
N VAL A 7 1.02 -18.71 -1.44
CA VAL A 7 1.60 -17.49 -2.03
C VAL A 7 1.58 -17.56 -3.57
N ALA A 8 1.98 -18.70 -4.15
CA ALA A 8 1.94 -18.90 -5.60
C ALA A 8 0.51 -18.79 -6.16
N ARG A 9 -0.47 -19.36 -5.46
CA ARG A 9 -1.90 -19.26 -5.82
C ARG A 9 -2.42 -17.82 -5.71
N LEU A 10 -2.00 -17.10 -4.69
CA LEU A 10 -2.37 -15.69 -4.52
C LEU A 10 -1.86 -14.86 -5.70
N LYS A 11 -0.57 -14.99 -6.02
CA LYS A 11 0.06 -14.34 -7.18
C LYS A 11 -0.69 -14.67 -8.47
N GLU A 12 -0.86 -15.94 -8.78
CA GLU A 12 -1.58 -16.41 -9.96
C GLU A 12 -3.01 -15.87 -10.05
N SER A 13 -3.71 -15.78 -8.92
CA SER A 13 -5.08 -15.25 -8.85
C SER A 13 -5.15 -13.77 -9.24
N VAL A 14 -4.18 -12.98 -8.80
CA VAL A 14 -4.07 -11.55 -9.15
C VAL A 14 -3.67 -11.39 -10.63
N GLU A 15 -2.65 -12.10 -11.07
CA GLU A 15 -2.13 -12.03 -12.46
C GLU A 15 -3.18 -12.44 -13.49
N ARG A 16 -3.95 -13.51 -13.25
CA ARG A 16 -5.06 -13.93 -14.13
C ARG A 16 -6.14 -12.87 -14.30
N ARG A 17 -6.24 -11.91 -13.42
CA ARG A 17 -7.16 -10.77 -13.50
C ARG A 17 -6.49 -9.49 -13.98
N GLY A 18 -5.35 -9.59 -14.65
CA GLY A 18 -4.62 -8.44 -15.17
C GLY A 18 -4.06 -7.54 -14.07
N GLY A 19 -3.74 -8.09 -12.89
CA GLY A 19 -3.23 -7.33 -11.75
C GLY A 19 -4.30 -6.64 -10.90
N HIS A 20 -5.58 -6.79 -11.25
CA HIS A 20 -6.67 -6.15 -10.50
C HIS A 20 -6.93 -6.80 -9.14
N PRO A 21 -7.42 -6.03 -8.15
CA PRO A 21 -7.78 -6.58 -6.85
C PRO A 21 -8.90 -7.62 -6.99
N THR A 22 -8.67 -8.77 -6.35
CA THR A 22 -9.62 -9.88 -6.30
C THR A 22 -10.48 -9.85 -5.04
N ALA A 23 -10.33 -8.78 -4.26
CA ALA A 23 -10.87 -8.60 -2.92
C ALA A 23 -11.93 -7.50 -2.89
N GLY A 24 -12.90 -7.66 -2.02
CA GLY A 24 -13.88 -6.64 -1.68
C GLY A 24 -13.58 -5.95 -0.36
N ILE A 25 -14.58 -5.28 0.19
CA ILE A 25 -14.47 -4.39 1.36
C ILE A 25 -13.81 -5.02 2.58
N SER A 26 -14.05 -6.30 2.86
CA SER A 26 -13.52 -6.95 4.07
C SER A 26 -12.09 -7.49 3.90
N THR A 27 -11.62 -7.63 2.67
CA THR A 27 -10.39 -8.36 2.36
C THR A 27 -9.37 -7.58 1.55
N ILE A 28 -9.68 -6.32 1.19
CA ILE A 28 -8.75 -5.49 0.41
C ILE A 28 -7.43 -5.23 1.15
N ARG A 29 -7.49 -4.78 2.40
CA ARG A 29 -6.31 -4.54 3.21
C ARG A 29 -5.50 -5.83 3.44
N PRO A 30 -6.08 -6.94 3.91
CA PRO A 30 -5.37 -8.23 4.02
C PRO A 30 -4.73 -8.70 2.71
N LEU A 31 -5.33 -8.44 1.54
CA LEU A 31 -4.74 -8.78 0.26
C LEU A 31 -3.41 -8.03 0.04
N PHE A 32 -3.42 -6.72 0.20
CA PHE A 32 -2.22 -5.89 0.02
C PHE A 32 -1.12 -6.21 1.04
N GLU A 33 -1.50 -6.42 2.30
CA GLU A 33 -0.58 -6.84 3.37
C GLU A 33 0.04 -8.20 3.03
N ALA A 34 -0.77 -9.21 2.69
CA ALA A 34 -0.30 -10.53 2.34
C ALA A 34 0.66 -10.53 1.13
N LEU A 35 0.38 -9.73 0.11
CA LEU A 35 1.30 -9.58 -1.03
C LEU A 35 2.66 -9.03 -0.58
N SER A 36 2.66 -7.95 0.19
CA SER A 36 3.91 -7.30 0.63
C SER A 36 4.71 -8.15 1.61
N GLU A 37 4.06 -8.82 2.54
CA GLU A 37 4.68 -9.70 3.54
C GLU A 37 5.29 -10.97 2.93
N ASN A 38 4.86 -11.33 1.72
CA ASN A 38 5.34 -12.52 1.01
C ASN A 38 6.20 -12.21 -0.24
N GLY A 39 6.85 -11.04 -0.26
CA GLY A 39 7.80 -10.70 -1.34
C GLY A 39 7.14 -10.29 -2.65
N LEU A 40 5.83 -10.02 -2.65
CA LEU A 40 5.06 -9.58 -3.81
C LEU A 40 4.67 -8.09 -3.73
N HIS A 41 5.49 -7.28 -3.03
CA HIS A 41 5.22 -5.87 -2.79
C HIS A 41 5.11 -5.06 -4.09
N ASP A 42 5.96 -5.33 -5.06
CA ASP A 42 5.91 -4.71 -6.37
C ASP A 42 4.56 -4.96 -7.09
N LEU A 43 4.04 -6.19 -7.01
CA LEU A 43 2.71 -6.53 -7.54
C LEU A 43 1.60 -5.73 -6.82
N ALA A 44 1.70 -5.56 -5.49
CA ALA A 44 0.75 -4.76 -4.72
C ALA A 44 0.80 -3.28 -5.13
N CYS A 45 1.99 -2.70 -5.31
CA CYS A 45 2.16 -1.33 -5.78
C CYS A 45 1.59 -1.13 -7.20
N ARG A 46 1.87 -2.05 -8.13
CA ARG A 46 1.27 -1.99 -9.47
C ARG A 46 -0.25 -2.10 -9.43
N MET A 47 -0.80 -2.98 -8.58
CA MET A 47 -2.25 -3.10 -8.38
C MET A 47 -2.87 -1.79 -7.88
N MET A 48 -2.19 -1.08 -6.95
CA MET A 48 -2.62 0.22 -6.44
C MET A 48 -2.65 1.28 -7.55
N ALA A 49 -1.70 1.24 -8.48
CA ALA A 49 -1.55 2.21 -9.55
C ALA A 49 -2.47 1.98 -10.77
N LEU A 50 -3.22 0.87 -10.82
CA LEU A 50 -4.15 0.59 -11.93
C LEU A 50 -5.23 1.68 -12.04
N ARG A 51 -5.62 1.97 -13.30
CA ARG A 51 -6.62 2.99 -13.63
C ARG A 51 -7.88 2.41 -14.27
N THR A 52 -7.84 1.16 -14.69
CA THR A 52 -9.02 0.44 -15.22
C THR A 52 -9.77 -0.26 -14.08
N PRO A 53 -11.11 -0.43 -14.18
CA PRO A 53 -11.90 -1.06 -13.12
C PRO A 53 -11.62 -2.57 -13.02
N PRO A 54 -11.64 -3.14 -11.83
CA PRO A 54 -11.77 -2.52 -10.51
C PRO A 54 -10.44 -1.94 -9.99
N SER A 55 -10.37 -0.65 -9.66
CA SER A 55 -9.18 -0.04 -9.07
C SER A 55 -9.49 1.28 -8.36
N PHE A 56 -8.58 1.73 -7.50
CA PHE A 56 -8.64 3.05 -6.87
C PHE A 56 -8.41 4.17 -7.88
N GLY A 57 -7.49 3.97 -8.84
CA GLY A 57 -7.23 4.93 -9.90
C GLY A 57 -8.46 5.18 -10.78
N TYR A 58 -9.24 4.14 -11.05
CA TYR A 58 -10.52 4.30 -11.76
C TYR A 58 -11.49 5.23 -11.00
N MET A 59 -11.61 5.07 -9.67
CA MET A 59 -12.47 5.95 -8.86
C MET A 59 -12.03 7.41 -8.98
N ILE A 60 -10.72 7.67 -8.94
CA ILE A 60 -10.14 9.02 -9.04
C ILE A 60 -10.42 9.63 -10.43
N GLU A 61 -10.17 8.91 -11.50
CA GLU A 61 -10.39 9.38 -12.88
C GLU A 61 -11.84 9.64 -13.20
N HIS A 62 -12.78 8.99 -12.48
CA HIS A 62 -14.21 9.22 -12.60
C HIS A 62 -14.77 10.19 -11.55
N GLY A 63 -13.93 11.09 -11.04
CA GLY A 63 -14.33 12.20 -10.18
C GLY A 63 -14.55 11.82 -8.71
N GLY A 64 -14.09 10.65 -8.28
CA GLY A 64 -14.14 10.26 -6.87
C GLY A 64 -13.21 11.11 -6.02
N THR A 65 -13.79 11.86 -5.08
CA THR A 65 -13.05 12.63 -4.06
C THR A 65 -12.97 11.89 -2.73
N THR A 66 -13.65 10.77 -2.63
CA THR A 66 -13.73 9.86 -1.48
C THR A 66 -13.68 8.43 -1.99
N ILE A 67 -13.38 7.47 -1.12
CA ILE A 67 -13.34 6.05 -1.50
C ILE A 67 -14.76 5.48 -1.48
N TRP A 68 -15.13 4.81 -2.57
CA TRP A 68 -16.43 4.19 -2.73
C TRP A 68 -16.52 2.86 -1.95
N GLU A 69 -17.75 2.45 -1.64
CA GLU A 69 -18.04 1.14 -1.02
C GLU A 69 -17.74 -0.01 -1.97
N ARG A 70 -17.99 0.19 -3.26
CA ARG A 70 -17.97 -0.85 -4.29
C ARG A 70 -17.09 -0.45 -5.46
N TRP A 71 -16.40 -1.40 -6.04
CA TRP A 71 -15.62 -1.22 -7.26
C TRP A 71 -16.48 -0.80 -8.47
N ASP A 72 -17.74 -1.26 -8.50
CA ASP A 72 -18.73 -0.97 -9.55
C ASP A 72 -19.73 0.11 -9.12
N GLY A 73 -19.39 0.96 -8.18
CA GLY A 73 -20.26 2.04 -7.68
C GLY A 73 -20.69 3.01 -8.75
N ASN A 74 -19.79 3.33 -9.68
CA ASN A 74 -20.07 4.08 -10.90
C ASN A 74 -19.24 3.47 -12.04
N ILE A 75 -19.89 3.06 -13.12
CA ILE A 75 -19.22 2.47 -14.29
C ILE A 75 -19.54 3.30 -15.52
N GLU A 76 -18.53 3.72 -16.24
CA GLU A 76 -18.69 4.46 -17.49
C GLU A 76 -19.63 3.73 -18.46
N GLY A 77 -20.56 4.47 -19.06
CA GLY A 77 -21.60 3.93 -19.94
C GLY A 77 -22.75 3.21 -19.22
N ARG A 78 -22.60 2.82 -17.96
CA ARG A 78 -23.67 2.17 -17.17
C ARG A 78 -24.22 3.10 -16.07
N GLY A 79 -23.41 4.05 -15.61
CA GLY A 79 -23.76 4.99 -14.53
C GLY A 79 -23.66 4.37 -13.14
N PHE A 80 -24.38 5.00 -12.19
CA PHE A 80 -24.35 4.62 -10.78
C PHE A 80 -24.97 3.26 -10.49
N GLY A 81 -24.37 2.54 -9.56
CA GLY A 81 -24.86 1.28 -9.04
C GLY A 81 -26.15 1.43 -8.22
N HIS A 82 -26.60 0.34 -7.61
CA HIS A 82 -27.87 0.30 -6.89
C HIS A 82 -27.87 1.25 -5.68
N PRO A 83 -28.85 2.18 -5.56
CA PRO A 83 -28.80 3.28 -4.59
C PRO A 83 -28.84 2.85 -3.11
N LYS A 84 -29.34 1.65 -2.80
CA LYS A 84 -29.45 1.16 -1.42
C LYS A 84 -28.14 0.57 -0.86
N MET A 85 -27.18 0.23 -1.72
CA MET A 85 -25.94 -0.45 -1.36
C MET A 85 -24.77 0.11 -2.17
N ASN A 86 -24.64 1.42 -2.20
CA ASN A 86 -23.65 2.11 -3.01
C ASN A 86 -23.24 3.46 -2.38
N SER A 87 -22.56 3.39 -1.25
CA SER A 87 -21.97 4.59 -0.64
C SER A 87 -20.77 5.07 -1.41
N PHE A 88 -20.65 6.38 -1.61
CA PHE A 88 -19.48 7.03 -2.20
C PHE A 88 -18.51 7.58 -1.14
N ASN A 89 -18.75 7.33 0.14
CA ASN A 89 -17.85 7.67 1.24
C ASN A 89 -17.87 6.52 2.25
N HIS A 90 -17.07 5.48 1.99
CA HIS A 90 -17.08 4.26 2.77
C HIS A 90 -15.67 3.85 3.23
N PRO A 91 -15.44 3.62 4.53
CA PRO A 91 -14.10 3.39 5.06
C PRO A 91 -13.49 2.03 4.71
N ALA A 92 -14.31 1.06 4.28
CA ALA A 92 -13.84 -0.31 4.19
C ALA A 92 -12.76 -0.51 3.11
N LEU A 93 -12.96 -0.04 1.87
CA LEU A 93 -11.90 -0.05 0.85
C LEU A 93 -10.76 0.92 1.21
N ALA A 94 -11.09 2.05 1.86
CA ALA A 94 -10.07 3.01 2.32
C ALA A 94 -9.13 2.43 3.38
N SER A 95 -9.47 1.31 4.02
CA SER A 95 -8.60 0.61 4.99
C SER A 95 -7.25 0.21 4.39
N VAL A 96 -7.11 0.13 3.07
CA VAL A 96 -5.84 -0.08 2.38
C VAL A 96 -4.81 1.02 2.69
N ALA A 97 -5.23 2.21 3.11
CA ALA A 97 -4.33 3.27 3.54
C ALA A 97 -3.36 2.80 4.65
N ALA A 98 -3.80 1.91 5.55
CA ALA A 98 -2.92 1.33 6.56
C ALA A 98 -1.74 0.56 5.94
N TRP A 99 -1.95 -0.13 4.82
CA TRP A 99 -0.88 -0.80 4.06
C TRP A 99 0.11 0.22 3.49
N ILE A 100 -0.36 1.36 2.97
CA ILE A 100 0.52 2.43 2.44
C ILE A 100 1.49 2.89 3.53
N TRP A 101 0.97 3.17 4.76
CA TRP A 101 1.84 3.58 5.88
C TRP A 101 2.79 2.47 6.32
N ARG A 102 2.32 1.24 6.44
CA ARG A 102 3.14 0.12 6.97
C ARG A 102 4.20 -0.36 5.99
N HIS A 103 3.87 -0.45 4.70
CA HIS A 103 4.73 -1.08 3.71
C HIS A 103 5.38 -0.08 2.76
N VAL A 104 4.62 0.85 2.16
CA VAL A 104 5.21 1.82 1.23
C VAL A 104 6.03 2.87 1.99
N ALA A 105 5.46 3.49 3.03
CA ALA A 105 6.18 4.43 3.89
C ALA A 105 7.06 3.71 4.94
N GLY A 106 6.74 2.48 5.27
CA GLY A 106 7.49 1.66 6.22
C GLY A 106 7.35 2.07 7.68
N ILE A 107 6.40 2.94 8.03
CA ILE A 107 6.18 3.38 9.41
C ILE A 107 5.40 2.32 10.15
N GLN A 108 6.06 1.57 11.03
CA GLN A 108 5.49 0.43 11.74
C GLN A 108 5.66 0.57 13.25
N ALA A 109 4.57 0.46 14.00
CA ALA A 109 4.62 0.38 15.46
C ALA A 109 5.32 -0.91 15.90
N ASP A 110 6.12 -0.83 16.94
CA ASP A 110 6.61 -2.01 17.62
C ASP A 110 5.53 -2.53 18.59
N GLU A 111 5.04 -3.74 18.35
CA GLU A 111 3.98 -4.35 19.17
C GLU A 111 4.41 -4.57 20.62
N LYS A 112 5.73 -4.66 20.89
CA LYS A 112 6.28 -4.79 22.23
C LYS A 112 6.37 -3.47 22.99
N HIS A 113 6.27 -2.34 22.27
CA HIS A 113 6.45 -1.00 22.83
C HIS A 113 5.31 -0.08 22.38
N LEU A 114 4.16 -0.21 23.02
CA LEU A 114 2.93 0.48 22.65
C LEU A 114 3.07 2.01 22.57
N GLY A 115 2.21 2.63 21.76
CA GLY A 115 2.10 4.08 21.63
C GLY A 115 3.32 4.72 20.94
N PHE A 116 3.95 4.03 20.00
CA PHE A 116 5.13 4.53 19.27
C PHE A 116 6.30 4.93 20.19
N LYS A 117 6.41 4.29 21.36
CA LYS A 117 7.61 4.42 22.22
C LYS A 117 8.86 3.89 21.51
N HIS A 118 8.67 2.87 20.72
CA HIS A 118 9.61 2.32 19.73
C HIS A 118 8.82 2.01 18.45
N PHE A 119 9.43 2.20 17.30
CA PHE A 119 8.84 1.93 15.99
C PHE A 119 9.94 1.66 14.96
N PHE A 120 9.55 1.12 13.83
CA PHE A 120 10.45 0.85 12.71
C PHE A 120 10.14 1.78 11.55
N ILE A 121 11.17 2.13 10.78
CA ILE A 121 11.05 2.76 9.47
C ILE A 121 11.70 1.81 8.46
N THR A 122 10.88 1.07 7.73
CA THR A 122 11.30 0.02 6.81
C THR A 122 10.49 0.10 5.51
N PRO A 123 10.67 1.17 4.71
CA PRO A 123 9.96 1.30 3.45
C PRO A 123 10.32 0.16 2.50
N GLN A 124 9.32 -0.34 1.80
CA GLN A 124 9.50 -1.31 0.72
C GLN A 124 9.37 -0.58 -0.62
N LEU A 125 10.30 -0.83 -1.53
CA LEU A 125 10.29 -0.24 -2.86
C LEU A 125 9.52 -1.15 -3.83
N GLY A 126 8.78 -0.54 -4.77
CA GLY A 126 8.04 -1.31 -5.77
C GLY A 126 7.15 -0.45 -6.66
N GLY A 127 6.58 -1.06 -7.71
CA GLY A 127 5.62 -0.44 -8.62
C GLY A 127 6.16 0.75 -9.42
N GLY A 128 7.48 0.89 -9.52
CA GLY A 128 8.10 2.02 -10.21
C GLY A 128 8.02 3.35 -9.44
N LEU A 129 7.71 3.32 -8.12
CA LEU A 129 7.75 4.52 -7.30
C LEU A 129 9.19 5.01 -7.13
N THR A 130 9.47 6.22 -7.59
CA THR A 130 10.80 6.85 -7.48
C THR A 130 10.92 7.80 -6.30
N TRP A 131 9.84 8.15 -5.66
CA TRP A 131 9.84 8.96 -4.44
C TRP A 131 8.61 8.67 -3.57
N MET A 132 8.74 8.93 -2.30
CA MET A 132 7.65 8.87 -1.33
C MET A 132 7.92 9.86 -0.20
N GLN A 133 6.86 10.49 0.29
CA GLN A 133 6.89 11.24 1.53
C GLN A 133 5.66 10.91 2.36
N ALA A 134 5.86 10.59 3.63
CA ALA A 134 4.79 10.30 4.56
C ALA A 134 5.07 10.91 5.93
N SER A 135 4.00 11.24 6.66
CA SER A 135 4.08 11.67 8.05
C SER A 135 2.98 11.03 8.88
N TYR A 136 3.27 10.77 10.15
CA TYR A 136 2.34 10.22 11.11
C TYR A 136 2.46 10.97 12.44
N ASP A 137 1.36 11.55 12.90
CA ASP A 137 1.30 12.24 14.18
C ASP A 137 0.99 11.22 15.28
N SER A 138 2.05 10.73 15.93
CA SER A 138 1.91 9.78 17.04
C SER A 138 1.65 10.52 18.35
N VAL A 139 1.19 9.79 19.39
CA VAL A 139 1.03 10.34 20.75
C VAL A 139 2.36 10.84 21.37
N ARG A 140 3.49 10.57 20.71
CA ARG A 140 4.84 10.96 21.16
C ARG A 140 5.51 11.99 20.27
N GLY A 141 4.83 12.44 19.25
CA GLY A 141 5.34 13.41 18.29
C GLY A 141 5.21 12.92 16.85
N ARG A 142 5.58 13.80 15.94
CA ARG A 142 5.49 13.58 14.50
C ARG A 142 6.64 12.72 14.01
N ILE A 143 6.29 11.70 13.25
CA ILE A 143 7.21 10.80 12.54
C ILE A 143 7.12 11.14 11.05
N GLU A 144 8.23 11.37 10.41
CA GLU A 144 8.29 11.64 8.97
C GLU A 144 9.24 10.64 8.32
N CYS A 145 8.90 10.20 7.13
CA CYS A 145 9.75 9.37 6.29
C CYS A 145 9.61 9.84 4.85
N ALA A 146 10.73 10.04 4.18
CA ALA A 146 10.76 10.31 2.77
C ALA A 146 11.89 9.52 2.11
N TYR A 147 11.67 9.05 0.88
CA TYR A 147 12.75 8.55 0.04
C TYR A 147 12.66 9.12 -1.38
N GLU A 148 13.80 9.16 -2.03
CA GLU A 148 13.93 9.49 -3.44
C GLU A 148 14.98 8.55 -4.07
N ILE A 149 14.66 8.03 -5.25
CA ILE A 149 15.59 7.23 -6.06
C ILE A 149 16.11 8.13 -7.18
N LYS A 150 17.41 8.39 -7.18
CA LYS A 150 18.13 9.13 -8.22
C LYS A 150 19.36 8.35 -8.65
N ASP A 151 19.58 8.24 -9.95
CA ASP A 151 20.76 7.57 -10.52
C ASP A 151 20.99 6.18 -9.93
N SER A 152 19.90 5.42 -9.71
CA SER A 152 19.88 4.09 -9.06
C SER A 152 20.33 4.10 -7.58
N GLU A 153 20.45 5.26 -6.96
CA GLU A 153 20.73 5.41 -5.53
C GLU A 153 19.46 5.75 -4.74
N LEU A 154 19.26 5.03 -3.64
CA LEU A 154 18.16 5.28 -2.70
C LEU A 154 18.60 6.29 -1.65
N ASN A 155 17.98 7.45 -1.65
CA ASN A 155 18.16 8.47 -0.62
C ASN A 155 16.99 8.40 0.37
N LEU A 156 17.20 7.83 1.54
CA LEU A 156 16.20 7.75 2.62
C LEU A 156 16.42 8.88 3.62
N ARG A 157 15.36 9.62 3.95
CA ARG A 157 15.34 10.70 4.94
C ARG A 157 14.30 10.41 6.01
N PRO A 158 14.65 9.68 7.07
CA PRO A 158 13.81 9.61 8.25
C PRO A 158 13.98 10.90 9.06
N CYS A 159 12.88 11.52 9.46
CA CYS A 159 12.87 12.65 10.38
C CYS A 159 11.93 12.33 11.54
N CYS A 160 12.45 12.42 12.75
CA CYS A 160 11.68 12.21 13.97
C CYS A 160 12.04 13.34 14.92
N GLN A 161 11.08 14.19 15.29
CA GLN A 161 11.29 15.17 16.36
C GLN A 161 11.29 14.45 17.73
N PRO A 162 12.00 14.96 18.72
CA PRO A 162 13.08 14.26 19.44
C PRO A 162 12.59 12.99 20.12
N LEU A 163 12.79 11.85 19.48
CA LEU A 163 12.64 10.55 20.12
C LEU A 163 14.03 9.97 20.37
N PRO A 164 14.39 9.65 21.61
CA PRO A 164 15.76 9.25 21.97
C PRO A 164 16.19 7.88 21.42
N PHE A 165 15.31 7.13 20.77
CA PHE A 165 15.62 5.80 20.24
C PHE A 165 14.92 5.57 18.90
N LEU A 166 15.64 5.82 17.82
CA LEU A 166 15.24 5.48 16.46
C LEU A 166 16.03 4.24 16.00
N ARG A 167 15.35 3.17 15.62
CA ARG A 167 15.95 2.07 14.88
C ARG A 167 15.41 2.09 13.46
N VAL A 168 16.25 2.49 12.51
CA VAL A 168 15.97 2.38 11.08
C VAL A 168 16.52 1.06 10.61
N SER A 169 15.66 0.18 10.12
CA SER A 169 16.07 -1.04 9.44
C SER A 169 15.72 -0.90 7.96
N LEU A 170 16.72 -0.90 7.10
CA LEU A 170 16.50 -1.01 5.66
C LEU A 170 16.27 -2.49 5.35
N ALA A 171 15.09 -2.84 4.83
CA ALA A 171 14.93 -4.13 4.18
C ALA A 171 15.89 -4.14 2.98
N SER A 172 16.79 -5.14 2.92
CA SER A 172 17.67 -5.30 1.76
C SER A 172 16.81 -5.58 0.53
N THR A 173 16.60 -4.58 -0.29
CA THR A 173 16.12 -4.80 -1.65
C THR A 173 17.29 -5.40 -2.42
N SER A 174 17.12 -6.63 -2.92
CA SER A 174 18.09 -7.20 -3.84
C SER A 174 18.30 -6.25 -5.02
N PRO A 175 19.55 -5.99 -5.45
CA PRO A 175 19.85 -5.05 -6.55
C PRO A 175 19.20 -5.43 -7.89
N GLU A 176 18.70 -6.65 -8.03
CA GLU A 176 18.08 -7.18 -9.26
C GLU A 176 16.75 -6.51 -9.65
N ALA A 177 16.10 -5.79 -8.74
CA ALA A 177 14.84 -5.10 -9.05
C ALA A 177 15.02 -3.75 -9.78
N LEU A 178 16.25 -3.25 -9.93
CA LEU A 178 16.55 -1.95 -10.54
C LEU A 178 17.04 -2.03 -11.99
N THR A 179 17.18 -3.22 -12.58
CA THR A 179 17.81 -3.39 -13.92
C THR A 179 16.87 -3.84 -15.04
N GLU A 180 15.58 -4.06 -14.77
CA GLU A 180 14.62 -4.37 -15.84
C GLU A 180 13.55 -3.27 -15.94
N SER A 181 13.86 -2.22 -16.71
CA SER A 181 12.88 -1.29 -17.29
C SER A 181 13.30 -0.92 -18.71
#